data_38d66e06f868cf863d0aa88abe78d170
#
_entry.id   38d66e06f868cf863d0aa88abe78d170
#
_cell.length_a   1.000
_cell.length_b   1.000
_cell.length_c   1.000
_cell.angle_alpha   90.00
_cell.angle_beta   90.00
_cell.angle_gamma   90.00
#
_symmetry.space_group_name_H-M   'P 1'
#
loop_
_entity.id
_entity.type
_entity.pdbx_description
1 polymer ?
#
loop_
_entity_poly.entity_id
_entity_poly.type
_entity_poly.pdbx_seq_one_letter_code
_entity_poly.pdbx_strand_id
1 'polypeptide(L)'
;MTWFYQDKQVDVLPEDCVGFVYEIICLENNRRYIGKKLAKFKTLRYKMHTQKNGKKVRKRIRGAVDSDWKDYYGSSDALHADIKRFGKAKFNRIILRYCKSKAECNYWEAHEQFIKGVLLSDQ
;
A
#
# COMPACT_ATOMS: atom_id res chain seq x y z
N MET A 1 6.90 -1.00 13.73
CA MET A 1 5.43 -0.76 13.76
C MET A 1 4.72 -1.64 12.77
N THR A 2 3.65 -2.23 13.19
CA THR A 2 2.92 -3.24 12.44
C THR A 2 1.63 -2.67 11.90
N TRP A 3 1.12 -3.24 10.82
CA TRP A 3 -0.22 -2.97 10.33
C TRP A 3 -1.23 -3.81 11.11
N PHE A 4 -2.43 -3.27 11.31
CA PHE A 4 -3.55 -3.98 11.95
C PHE A 4 -4.76 -3.99 11.03
N TYR A 5 -5.50 -5.09 11.06
CA TYR A 5 -6.78 -5.23 10.37
C TYR A 5 -7.76 -5.88 11.32
N GLN A 6 -8.86 -5.17 11.63
CA GLN A 6 -9.87 -5.63 12.59
C GLN A 6 -9.22 -6.07 13.92
N ASP A 7 -8.33 -5.21 14.45
CA ASP A 7 -7.62 -5.42 15.72
C ASP A 7 -6.64 -6.58 15.72
N LYS A 8 -6.35 -7.16 14.58
CA LYS A 8 -5.35 -8.24 14.45
C LYS A 8 -4.12 -7.76 13.70
N GLN A 9 -2.98 -8.18 14.17
CA GLN A 9 -1.71 -7.89 13.52
C GLN A 9 -1.63 -8.54 12.14
N VAL A 10 -1.16 -7.80 11.15
CA VAL A 10 -1.05 -8.27 9.76
C VAL A 10 0.41 -8.42 9.40
N ASP A 11 0.84 -9.67 9.20
CA ASP A 11 2.20 -9.97 8.76
C ASP A 11 2.25 -10.35 7.29
N VAL A 12 1.15 -10.85 6.75
CA VAL A 12 1.03 -11.30 5.37
C VAL A 12 -0.31 -10.82 4.82
N LEU A 13 -0.31 -10.31 3.59
CA LEU A 13 -1.54 -9.89 2.92
C LEU A 13 -2.22 -11.11 2.25
N PRO A 14 -3.55 -11.06 2.04
CA PRO A 14 -4.24 -12.11 1.29
C PRO A 14 -3.64 -12.27 -0.11
N GLU A 15 -3.65 -13.51 -0.62
CA GLU A 15 -3.06 -13.82 -1.92
C GLU A 15 -3.66 -13.02 -3.07
N ASP A 16 -4.98 -12.81 -3.03
CA ASP A 16 -5.70 -12.09 -4.06
C ASP A 16 -5.73 -10.58 -3.85
N CYS A 17 -4.99 -10.08 -2.87
CA CYS A 17 -4.95 -8.66 -2.56
C CYS A 17 -4.08 -7.90 -3.55
N VAL A 18 -4.66 -6.97 -4.28
CA VAL A 18 -3.93 -6.08 -5.18
C VAL A 18 -3.45 -4.84 -4.42
N GLY A 19 -4.20 -4.42 -3.42
CA GLY A 19 -3.85 -3.29 -2.60
C GLY A 19 -4.77 -3.19 -1.41
N PHE A 20 -4.60 -2.15 -0.62
CA PHE A 20 -5.46 -1.92 0.53
C PHE A 20 -5.66 -0.43 0.77
N VAL A 21 -6.77 -0.10 1.40
CA VAL A 21 -7.06 1.24 1.89
C VAL A 21 -6.72 1.27 3.36
N TYR A 22 -5.99 2.30 3.78
CA TYR A 22 -5.48 2.38 5.14
C TYR A 22 -5.87 3.68 5.82
N GLU A 23 -5.76 3.65 7.14
CA GLU A 23 -5.83 4.83 7.99
C GLU A 23 -4.60 4.83 8.88
N ILE A 24 -3.89 5.96 8.93
CA ILE A 24 -2.77 6.15 9.84
C ILE A 24 -3.17 7.25 10.81
N ILE A 25 -3.12 6.96 12.10
CA ILE A 25 -3.55 7.87 13.16
C ILE A 25 -2.35 8.31 13.96
N CYS A 26 -2.16 9.63 14.08
CA CYS A 26 -1.16 10.19 14.97
C CYS A 26 -1.76 10.31 16.38
N LEU A 27 -1.17 9.61 17.33
CA LEU A 27 -1.67 9.59 18.72
C LEU A 27 -1.44 10.90 19.46
N GLU A 28 -0.50 11.71 19.00
CA GLU A 28 -0.20 12.97 19.68
C GLU A 28 -1.20 14.07 19.35
N ASN A 29 -1.69 14.14 18.11
CA ASN A 29 -2.59 15.20 17.69
C ASN A 29 -3.92 14.69 17.13
N ASN A 30 -4.13 13.37 17.16
CA ASN A 30 -5.34 12.71 16.66
C ASN A 30 -5.62 12.96 15.18
N ARG A 31 -4.62 13.37 14.41
CA ARG A 31 -4.78 13.51 12.97
C ARG A 31 -4.87 12.14 12.31
N ARG A 32 -5.72 12.05 11.30
CA ARG A 32 -5.94 10.82 10.54
C ARG A 32 -5.58 11.03 9.08
N TYR A 33 -4.92 10.04 8.51
CA TYR A 33 -4.50 10.08 7.12
C TYR A 33 -5.03 8.81 6.47
N ILE A 34 -5.85 8.97 5.43
CA ILE A 34 -6.45 7.86 4.71
C ILE A 34 -5.89 7.85 3.29
N GLY A 35 -5.41 6.70 2.86
CA GLY A 35 -4.88 6.53 1.54
C GLY A 35 -4.97 5.09 1.08
N LYS A 36 -4.29 4.80 -0.01
CA LYS A 36 -4.23 3.45 -0.56
C LYS A 36 -2.78 3.07 -0.81
N LYS A 37 -2.51 1.77 -0.79
CA LYS A 37 -1.19 1.22 -1.10
C LYS A 37 -1.36 -0.03 -1.93
N LEU A 38 -0.58 -0.15 -3.00
CA LEU A 38 -0.53 -1.39 -3.77
C LEU A 38 0.25 -2.44 -2.98
N ALA A 39 -0.29 -3.65 -2.94
CA ALA A 39 0.35 -4.75 -2.25
C ALA A 39 1.52 -5.31 -3.06
N LYS A 40 1.40 -5.23 -4.38
CA LYS A 40 2.41 -5.78 -5.30
C LYS A 40 2.65 -4.83 -6.45
N PHE A 41 3.89 -4.78 -6.91
CA PHE A 41 4.26 -4.05 -8.10
C PHE A 41 4.38 -5.03 -9.26
N LYS A 42 3.88 -4.64 -10.44
CA LYS A 42 4.06 -5.42 -11.65
C LYS A 42 5.50 -5.31 -12.10
N THR A 43 6.07 -6.43 -12.53
CA THR A 43 7.44 -6.46 -13.05
C THR A 43 7.44 -6.96 -14.49
N LEU A 44 8.44 -6.52 -15.24
CA LEU A 44 8.68 -6.98 -16.60
C LEU A 44 10.17 -7.30 -16.71
N ARG A 45 10.46 -8.54 -17.00
CA ARG A 45 11.84 -9.01 -17.15
C ARG A 45 12.00 -9.66 -18.51
N TYR A 46 13.23 -9.71 -18.95
CA TYR A 46 13.59 -10.41 -20.18
C TYR A 46 14.52 -11.56 -19.85
N LYS A 47 14.28 -12.68 -20.48
CA LYS A 47 15.11 -13.88 -20.32
C LYS A 47 15.55 -14.34 -21.70
N MET A 48 16.83 -14.70 -21.82
CA MET A 48 17.34 -15.27 -23.06
C MET A 48 16.85 -16.70 -23.22
N HIS A 49 16.33 -17.00 -24.39
CA HIS A 49 15.82 -18.32 -24.72
C HIS A 49 16.51 -18.82 -25.99
N THR A 50 17.04 -20.03 -25.96
CA THR A 50 17.68 -20.65 -27.11
C THR A 50 16.63 -21.45 -27.87
N GLN A 51 16.44 -21.10 -29.15
CA GLN A 51 15.52 -21.81 -30.03
C GLN A 51 16.15 -23.10 -30.51
N LYS A 52 15.33 -23.98 -31.09
CA LYS A 52 15.80 -25.27 -31.64
C LYS A 52 16.90 -25.12 -32.66
N ASN A 53 16.91 -24.01 -33.38
CA ASN A 53 17.95 -23.74 -34.42
C ASN A 53 19.22 -23.11 -33.83
N GLY A 54 19.35 -23.05 -32.52
CA GLY A 54 20.51 -22.46 -31.86
C GLY A 54 20.46 -20.94 -31.70
N LYS A 55 19.48 -20.29 -32.26
CA LYS A 55 19.35 -18.84 -32.11
C LYS A 55 18.86 -18.48 -30.71
N LYS A 56 19.48 -17.45 -30.11
CA LYS A 56 19.03 -16.89 -28.83
C LYS A 56 18.10 -15.73 -29.08
N VAL A 57 16.95 -15.73 -28.40
CA VAL A 57 15.98 -14.65 -28.49
C VAL A 57 15.61 -14.19 -27.09
N ARG A 58 15.22 -12.92 -26.97
CA ARG A 58 14.71 -12.38 -25.73
C ARG A 58 13.28 -12.81 -25.53
N LYS A 59 12.98 -13.36 -24.36
CA LYS A 59 11.62 -13.71 -23.99
C LYS A 59 11.14 -12.79 -22.89
N ARG A 60 9.96 -12.20 -23.08
CA ARG A 60 9.34 -11.31 -22.11
C ARG A 60 8.70 -12.15 -20.99
N ILE A 61 9.04 -11.84 -19.76
CA ILE A 61 8.46 -12.49 -18.58
C ILE A 61 7.76 -11.44 -17.75
N ARG A 62 6.47 -11.61 -17.52
CA ARG A 62 5.69 -10.74 -16.64
C ARG A 62 5.54 -11.41 -15.28
N GLY A 63 5.60 -10.61 -14.24
CA GLY A 63 5.43 -11.10 -12.90
C GLY A 63 4.98 -10.00 -11.95
N ALA A 64 5.00 -10.31 -10.68
CA ALA A 64 4.67 -9.37 -9.63
C ALA A 64 5.58 -9.62 -8.44
N VAL A 65 5.96 -8.57 -7.75
CA VAL A 65 6.75 -8.64 -6.51
C VAL A 65 6.03 -7.87 -5.45
N ASP A 66 6.23 -8.24 -4.20
CA ASP A 66 5.64 -7.53 -3.08
C ASP A 66 6.15 -6.09 -3.07
N SER A 67 5.27 -5.16 -2.78
CA SER A 67 5.64 -3.77 -2.61
C SER A 67 6.30 -3.58 -1.24
N ASP A 68 6.68 -2.36 -0.94
CA ASP A 68 7.23 -1.98 0.36
C ASP A 68 6.16 -1.72 1.41
N TRP A 69 5.01 -2.39 1.31
CA TRP A 69 3.84 -2.10 2.14
C TRP A 69 4.12 -2.23 3.65
N LYS A 70 4.99 -3.15 4.05
CA LYS A 70 5.28 -3.36 5.48
C LYS A 70 5.89 -2.12 6.14
N ASP A 71 6.71 -1.40 5.41
CA ASP A 71 7.42 -0.23 5.93
C ASP A 71 6.80 1.09 5.50
N TYR A 72 5.66 1.02 4.82
CA TYR A 72 5.02 2.18 4.23
C TYR A 72 4.25 3.00 5.27
N TYR A 73 4.48 4.31 5.29
CA TYR A 73 3.82 5.26 6.19
C TYR A 73 3.09 6.37 5.43
N GLY A 74 2.48 6.02 4.31
CA GLY A 74 1.70 6.98 3.54
C GLY A 74 2.54 7.84 2.62
N SER A 75 1.86 8.66 1.81
CA SER A 75 2.51 9.53 0.84
C SER A 75 2.33 11.02 1.14
N SER A 76 1.59 11.36 2.20
CA SER A 76 1.34 12.74 2.56
C SER A 76 2.58 13.40 3.16
N ASP A 77 2.93 14.58 2.67
CA ASP A 77 4.05 15.34 3.24
C ASP A 77 3.77 15.77 4.68
N ALA A 78 2.52 16.11 4.99
CA ALA A 78 2.13 16.47 6.34
C ALA A 78 2.28 15.28 7.29
N LEU A 79 1.92 14.08 6.85
CA LEU A 79 2.09 12.87 7.65
C LEU A 79 3.58 12.60 7.90
N HIS A 80 4.42 12.71 6.88
CA HIS A 80 5.86 12.49 7.04
C HIS A 80 6.49 13.52 7.97
N ALA A 81 6.04 14.76 7.93
CA ALA A 81 6.51 15.79 8.85
C ALA A 81 6.14 15.44 10.30
N ASP A 82 4.92 14.95 10.53
CA ASP A 82 4.49 14.51 11.86
C ASP A 82 5.27 13.30 12.34
N ILE A 83 5.57 12.36 11.45
CA ILE A 83 6.40 11.19 11.81
C ILE A 83 7.79 11.63 12.23
N LYS A 84 8.37 12.58 11.52
CA LYS A 84 9.68 13.11 11.87
C LYS A 84 9.66 13.82 13.21
N ARG A 85 8.56 14.53 13.50
CA ARG A 85 8.41 15.31 14.74
C ARG A 85 8.15 14.42 15.96
N PHE A 86 7.26 13.44 15.84
CA PHE A 86 6.79 12.65 17.00
C PHE A 86 7.39 11.25 17.06
N GLY A 87 7.94 10.73 15.97
CA GLY A 87 8.47 9.37 15.90
C GLY A 87 7.42 8.35 15.50
N LYS A 88 7.86 7.27 14.85
CA LYS A 88 6.97 6.22 14.34
C LYS A 88 6.14 5.54 15.42
N ALA A 89 6.66 5.46 16.64
CA ALA A 89 5.95 4.81 17.75
C ALA A 89 4.65 5.49 18.13
N LYS A 90 4.45 6.75 17.73
CA LYS A 90 3.24 7.51 18.02
C LYS A 90 2.16 7.38 16.95
N PHE A 91 2.32 6.45 16.03
CA PHE A 91 1.37 6.26 14.92
C PHE A 91 0.83 4.84 14.90
N ASN A 92 -0.48 4.73 14.68
CA ASN A 92 -1.12 3.44 14.43
C ASN A 92 -1.45 3.34 12.95
N ARG A 93 -1.12 2.20 12.35
CA ARG A 93 -1.42 1.92 10.95
C ARG A 93 -2.49 0.84 10.88
N ILE A 94 -3.62 1.17 10.29
CA ILE A 94 -4.79 0.29 10.24
C ILE A 94 -5.17 0.07 8.79
N ILE A 95 -5.34 -1.20 8.41
CA ILE A 95 -5.88 -1.55 7.11
C ILE A 95 -7.40 -1.54 7.25
N LEU A 96 -8.06 -0.69 6.46
CA LEU A 96 -9.51 -0.58 6.49
C LEU A 96 -10.16 -1.60 5.57
N ARG A 97 -9.59 -1.81 4.38
CA ARG A 97 -10.14 -2.72 3.39
C ARG A 97 -9.04 -3.30 2.51
N TYR A 98 -9.12 -4.59 2.25
CA TYR A 98 -8.33 -5.23 1.21
C TYR A 98 -9.06 -5.10 -0.11
N CYS A 99 -8.31 -4.85 -1.19
CA CYS A 99 -8.88 -4.61 -2.51
C CYS A 99 -8.31 -5.59 -3.51
N LYS A 100 -9.16 -6.05 -4.42
CA LYS A 100 -8.79 -7.03 -5.44
C LYS A 100 -8.45 -6.38 -6.79
N SER A 101 -8.60 -5.07 -6.90
CA SER A 101 -8.25 -4.30 -8.09
C SER A 101 -7.89 -2.87 -7.72
N LYS A 102 -7.19 -2.19 -8.63
CA LYS A 102 -6.87 -0.78 -8.46
C LYS A 102 -8.12 0.09 -8.41
N ALA A 103 -9.11 -0.24 -9.24
CA ALA A 103 -10.38 0.49 -9.27
C ALA A 103 -11.09 0.38 -7.93
N GLU A 104 -11.09 -0.81 -7.32
CA GLU A 104 -11.67 -1.04 -6.00
C GLU A 104 -10.94 -0.22 -4.93
N CYS A 105 -9.61 -0.17 -4.99
CA CYS A 105 -8.82 0.66 -4.07
C CYS A 105 -9.18 2.14 -4.21
N ASN A 106 -9.31 2.63 -5.42
CA ASN A 106 -9.67 4.03 -5.67
C ASN A 106 -11.04 4.35 -5.10
N TYR A 107 -12.00 3.46 -5.31
CA TYR A 107 -13.37 3.64 -4.82
C TYR A 107 -13.41 3.71 -3.31
N TRP A 108 -12.80 2.73 -2.64
CA TRP A 108 -12.85 2.66 -1.19
C TRP A 108 -12.02 3.72 -0.51
N GLU A 109 -10.92 4.15 -1.12
CA GLU A 109 -10.14 5.28 -0.60
C GLU A 109 -11.00 6.54 -0.55
N ALA A 110 -11.67 6.87 -1.66
CA ALA A 110 -12.54 8.04 -1.73
C ALA A 110 -13.70 7.93 -0.75
N HIS A 111 -14.29 6.74 -0.65
CA HIS A 111 -15.41 6.47 0.24
C HIS A 111 -15.02 6.68 1.71
N GLU A 112 -13.89 6.14 2.12
CA GLU A 112 -13.44 6.26 3.50
C GLU A 112 -13.05 7.70 3.83
N GLN A 113 -12.42 8.40 2.91
CA GLN A 113 -12.10 9.82 3.11
C GLN A 113 -13.35 10.65 3.28
N PHE A 114 -14.36 10.39 2.47
CA PHE A 114 -15.64 11.10 2.55
C PHE A 114 -16.36 10.84 3.88
N ILE A 115 -16.49 9.57 4.26
CA ILE A 115 -17.17 9.19 5.49
C ILE A 115 -16.50 9.76 6.72
N LYS A 116 -15.16 9.70 6.76
CA LYS A 116 -14.40 10.12 7.93
C LYS A 116 -14.09 11.61 7.96
N GLY A 117 -14.51 12.34 6.93
CA GLY A 117 -14.35 13.79 6.89
C GLY A 117 -12.92 14.27 6.73
N VAL A 118 -12.01 13.44 6.19
CA VAL A 118 -10.61 13.83 6.02
C VAL A 118 -10.31 14.32 4.61
N LEU A 119 -11.30 14.31 3.71
CA LEU A 119 -11.10 14.68 2.32
C LEU A 119 -10.58 16.11 2.16
N LEU A 120 -11.06 17.02 2.97
CA LEU A 120 -10.68 18.43 2.91
C LEU A 120 -9.59 18.81 3.90
N SER A 121 -9.19 17.93 4.75
CA SER A 121 -8.17 18.27 5.75
C SER A 121 -6.78 18.27 5.23
N ASP A 122 -6.54 17.84 4.08
CA ASP A 122 -5.31 17.78 3.55
C ASP A 122 -4.37 17.23 4.19
N GLN A 123 -4.79 16.53 4.70
CA GLN A 123 -3.99 15.99 5.24
C GLN A 123 -2.90 15.87 4.95
#